data_172a768bcdbdafa25bcf7085e84640ea
#
_entry.id   172a768bcdbdafa25bcf7085e84640ea
#
_cell.length_a   1.000
_cell.length_b   1.000
_cell.length_c   1.000
_cell.angle_alpha   90.00
_cell.angle_beta   90.00
_cell.angle_gamma   90.00
#
_symmetry.space_group_name_H-M   'P 1'
#
loop_
_entity.id
_entity.type
_entity.pdbx_description
1 polymer ?
#
loop_
_entity_poly.entity_id
_entity_poly.type
_entity_poly.pdbx_seq_one_letter_code
_entity_poly.pdbx_strand_id
1 'polypeptide(L)'
;MDKMDKMDKQGERIMKRWVKWSLGALGALMVAAAAAAVVGTQLAERKSHRQVTVKLQPVTWATTVAAPDTGTLARGKYLFNSRGCAECHGLDGAGREFINDGKGLRMKGPNISPGPGSVVARYTPEDWERTVRHGVKPDGRPVFIMPSEDYNQFTQDDLGALVAYVRSLPPVSGSAAVVELPLPVKVMYGYGAIQDAAQKIDHSLPPPRPIAAGVNAGHGAYVANMCIGCHGPGLSGGKIPGTPPDWAPAANLTPGEGSALARYPSADAFVAMLRSGKRPDGTAVTVMPFESLRELDDVDAKAVYAYLKTVPARPFGQR
;
A
#
# COMPACT_ATOMS: atom_id res chain seq x y z
N MET A 1 -62.35 9.24 38.90
CA MET A 1 -62.10 8.41 37.66
C MET A 1 -61.69 9.24 36.44
N ASP A 2 -62.23 10.48 36.24
CA ASP A 2 -61.97 11.31 35.03
C ASP A 2 -60.54 11.89 34.88
N LYS A 3 -59.83 12.14 35.99
CA LYS A 3 -58.48 12.79 35.96
C LYS A 3 -57.37 11.83 35.55
N MET A 4 -57.47 10.56 35.92
CA MET A 4 -56.50 9.49 35.53
C MET A 4 -56.62 9.14 34.05
N ASP A 5 -57.85 9.08 33.48
CA ASP A 5 -58.10 8.76 32.08
C ASP A 5 -57.58 9.89 31.14
N LYS A 6 -57.66 11.16 31.56
CA LYS A 6 -57.07 12.28 30.85
C LYS A 6 -55.54 12.30 30.87
N MET A 7 -54.91 11.90 31.95
CA MET A 7 -53.43 11.80 32.04
C MET A 7 -52.92 10.68 31.16
N ASP A 8 -53.58 9.55 31.10
CA ASP A 8 -53.21 8.40 30.27
C ASP A 8 -53.31 8.71 28.79
N LYS A 9 -54.42 9.34 28.36
CA LYS A 9 -54.56 9.81 26.94
C LYS A 9 -53.57 10.88 26.55
N GLN A 10 -53.13 11.75 27.47
CA GLN A 10 -52.09 12.74 27.23
C GLN A 10 -50.72 12.09 27.08
N GLY A 11 -50.38 11.09 27.91
CA GLY A 11 -49.18 10.30 27.80
C GLY A 11 -49.08 9.56 26.46
N GLU A 12 -50.19 8.92 26.04
CA GLU A 12 -50.26 8.23 24.73
C GLU A 12 -50.05 9.18 23.54
N ARG A 13 -50.61 10.39 23.59
CA ARG A 13 -50.44 11.42 22.52
C ARG A 13 -48.99 11.91 22.46
N ILE A 14 -48.34 12.11 23.59
CA ILE A 14 -46.96 12.54 23.67
C ILE A 14 -46.08 11.42 23.11
N MET A 15 -46.26 10.18 23.51
CA MET A 15 -45.53 9.00 23.04
C MET A 15 -45.66 8.82 21.51
N LYS A 16 -46.89 8.92 20.98
CA LYS A 16 -47.16 8.85 19.52
C LYS A 16 -46.48 9.99 18.75
N ARG A 17 -46.39 11.18 19.33
CA ARG A 17 -45.65 12.31 18.71
C ARG A 17 -44.13 12.00 18.69
N TRP A 18 -43.56 11.58 19.81
CA TRP A 18 -42.14 11.22 19.88
C TRP A 18 -41.77 10.11 18.88
N VAL A 19 -42.57 9.06 18.77
CA VAL A 19 -42.37 8.00 17.80
C VAL A 19 -42.39 8.53 16.35
N LYS A 20 -43.36 9.40 16.01
CA LYS A 20 -43.39 10.00 14.67
C LYS A 20 -42.18 10.88 14.37
N TRP A 21 -41.74 11.69 15.33
CA TRP A 21 -40.55 12.52 15.18
C TRP A 21 -39.27 11.68 15.06
N SER A 22 -39.13 10.61 15.87
CA SER A 22 -38.00 9.70 15.80
C SER A 22 -37.93 8.93 14.46
N LEU A 23 -39.09 8.49 13.93
CA LEU A 23 -39.16 7.85 12.60
C LEU A 23 -38.85 8.84 11.49
N GLY A 24 -39.33 10.08 11.59
CA GLY A 24 -38.98 11.12 10.64
C GLY A 24 -37.51 11.49 10.65
N ALA A 25 -36.91 11.62 11.84
CA ALA A 25 -35.46 11.84 11.98
C ALA A 25 -34.63 10.68 11.43
N LEU A 26 -35.02 9.43 11.70
CA LEU A 26 -34.37 8.26 11.16
C LEU A 26 -34.46 8.22 9.63
N GLY A 27 -35.63 8.53 9.05
CA GLY A 27 -35.80 8.62 7.61
C GLY A 27 -34.92 9.68 6.98
N ALA A 28 -34.84 10.86 7.59
CA ALA A 28 -33.98 11.95 7.13
C ALA A 28 -32.49 11.55 7.20
N LEU A 29 -32.07 10.86 8.26
CA LEU A 29 -30.70 10.35 8.38
C LEU A 29 -30.38 9.31 7.32
N MET A 30 -31.30 8.40 7.00
CA MET A 30 -31.10 7.41 5.94
C MET A 30 -30.97 8.08 4.56
N VAL A 31 -31.78 9.07 4.25
CA VAL A 31 -31.69 9.82 3.00
C VAL A 31 -30.38 10.59 2.92
N ALA A 32 -29.95 11.23 4.00
CA ALA A 32 -28.66 11.92 4.07
C ALA A 32 -27.48 10.96 3.87
N ALA A 33 -27.52 9.79 4.51
CA ALA A 33 -26.49 8.75 4.35
C ALA A 33 -26.44 8.21 2.91
N ALA A 34 -27.59 7.96 2.29
CA ALA A 34 -27.67 7.55 0.89
C ALA A 34 -27.12 8.63 -0.06
N ALA A 35 -27.46 9.89 0.15
CA ALA A 35 -26.94 11.01 -0.63
C ALA A 35 -25.40 11.12 -0.46
N ALA A 36 -24.89 11.01 0.77
CA ALA A 36 -23.46 11.02 1.04
C ALA A 36 -22.74 9.84 0.34
N ALA A 37 -23.34 8.65 0.32
CA ALA A 37 -22.78 7.50 -0.38
C ALA A 37 -22.72 7.74 -1.90
N VAL A 38 -23.77 8.30 -2.51
CA VAL A 38 -23.79 8.65 -3.94
C VAL A 38 -22.71 9.70 -4.25
N VAL A 39 -22.63 10.76 -3.46
CA VAL A 39 -21.59 11.79 -3.64
C VAL A 39 -20.20 11.18 -3.48
N GLY A 40 -19.99 10.36 -2.45
CA GLY A 40 -18.71 9.69 -2.22
C GLY A 40 -18.27 8.81 -3.37
N THR A 41 -19.19 8.05 -3.99
CA THR A 41 -18.88 7.24 -5.19
C THR A 41 -18.54 8.10 -6.42
N GLN A 42 -19.25 9.21 -6.64
CA GLN A 42 -18.94 10.14 -7.73
C GLN A 42 -17.57 10.82 -7.53
N LEU A 43 -17.24 11.17 -6.29
CA LEU A 43 -15.93 11.72 -5.96
C LEU A 43 -14.82 10.68 -6.19
N ALA A 44 -15.07 9.41 -5.84
CA ALA A 44 -14.13 8.31 -6.10
C ALA A 44 -13.86 8.14 -7.59
N GLU A 45 -14.90 8.18 -8.41
CA GLU A 45 -14.79 8.09 -9.86
C GLU A 45 -13.96 9.25 -10.44
N ARG A 46 -14.29 10.49 -10.07
CA ARG A 46 -13.51 11.66 -10.47
C ARG A 46 -12.06 11.57 -10.03
N LYS A 47 -11.83 11.08 -8.81
CA LYS A 47 -10.49 10.94 -8.23
C LYS A 47 -9.65 9.89 -8.96
N SER A 48 -10.24 8.75 -9.32
CA SER A 48 -9.56 7.67 -10.06
C SER A 48 -9.22 8.05 -11.51
N HIS A 49 -9.93 9.04 -12.09
CA HIS A 49 -9.72 9.55 -13.45
C HIS A 49 -9.01 10.91 -13.49
N ARG A 50 -8.62 11.46 -12.34
CA ARG A 50 -7.90 12.74 -12.33
C ARG A 50 -6.57 12.65 -13.07
N GLN A 51 -6.17 13.75 -13.67
CA GLN A 51 -4.84 13.87 -14.27
C GLN A 51 -3.83 14.33 -13.22
N VAL A 52 -2.74 13.59 -13.08
CA VAL A 52 -1.63 13.92 -12.20
C VAL A 52 -0.42 14.26 -13.07
N THR A 53 0.02 15.51 -12.99
CA THR A 53 1.21 15.97 -13.70
C THR A 53 2.43 15.76 -12.83
N VAL A 54 3.41 15.02 -13.33
CA VAL A 54 4.69 14.78 -12.67
C VAL A 54 5.82 15.31 -13.54
N LYS A 55 6.66 16.15 -12.96
CA LYS A 55 7.89 16.60 -13.62
C LYS A 55 8.98 15.57 -13.35
N LEU A 56 9.21 14.69 -14.32
CA LEU A 56 10.23 13.66 -14.20
C LEU A 56 11.63 14.25 -14.26
N GLN A 57 12.55 13.66 -13.50
CA GLN A 57 13.98 13.87 -13.69
C GLN A 57 14.48 13.07 -14.91
N PRO A 58 15.60 13.47 -15.53
CA PRO A 58 16.18 12.70 -16.62
C PRO A 58 16.45 11.25 -16.22
N VAL A 59 15.98 10.32 -17.03
CA VAL A 59 16.19 8.89 -16.82
C VAL A 59 17.58 8.51 -17.31
N THR A 60 18.45 8.05 -16.41
CA THR A 60 19.85 7.73 -16.75
C THR A 60 20.07 6.24 -17.02
N TRP A 61 19.13 5.38 -16.62
CA TRP A 61 19.24 3.92 -16.72
C TRP A 61 18.71 3.31 -18.04
N ALA A 62 18.29 4.13 -18.98
CA ALA A 62 17.72 3.62 -20.23
C ALA A 62 18.70 2.70 -21.01
N THR A 63 19.99 2.99 -20.97
CA THR A 63 21.04 2.15 -21.59
C THR A 63 21.21 0.81 -20.88
N THR A 64 21.12 0.78 -19.57
CA THR A 64 21.15 -0.45 -18.74
C THR A 64 20.05 -1.43 -19.11
N VAL A 65 18.83 -0.90 -19.39
CA VAL A 65 17.69 -1.72 -19.83
C VAL A 65 17.88 -2.30 -21.22
N ALA A 66 18.56 -1.57 -22.12
CA ALA A 66 18.77 -1.99 -23.49
C ALA A 66 19.79 -3.15 -23.62
N ALA A 67 20.79 -3.19 -22.75
CA ALA A 67 21.84 -4.22 -22.76
C ALA A 67 22.24 -4.59 -21.32
N PRO A 68 21.36 -5.29 -20.57
CA PRO A 68 21.64 -5.64 -19.19
C PRO A 68 22.70 -6.75 -19.10
N ASP A 69 23.64 -6.59 -18.19
CA ASP A 69 24.56 -7.66 -17.80
C ASP A 69 23.92 -8.62 -16.78
N THR A 70 24.62 -9.71 -16.48
CA THR A 70 24.10 -10.72 -15.52
C THR A 70 23.93 -10.18 -14.09
N GLY A 71 24.78 -9.25 -13.66
CA GLY A 71 24.69 -8.61 -12.35
C GLY A 71 23.46 -7.71 -12.26
N THR A 72 23.20 -6.93 -13.29
CA THR A 72 22.00 -6.10 -13.42
C THR A 72 20.73 -6.94 -13.36
N LEU A 73 20.68 -8.05 -14.10
CA LEU A 73 19.51 -8.95 -14.07
C LEU A 73 19.34 -9.63 -12.71
N ALA A 74 20.42 -10.06 -12.07
CA ALA A 74 20.39 -10.64 -10.73
C ALA A 74 19.89 -9.63 -9.69
N ARG A 75 20.36 -8.37 -9.75
CA ARG A 75 19.87 -7.30 -8.88
C ARG A 75 18.39 -7.00 -9.13
N GLY A 76 17.97 -6.93 -10.39
CA GLY A 76 16.57 -6.72 -10.75
C GLY A 76 15.64 -7.83 -10.24
N LYS A 77 16.05 -9.10 -10.39
CA LYS A 77 15.35 -10.26 -9.83
C LYS A 77 15.22 -10.18 -8.32
N TYR A 78 16.30 -9.85 -7.65
CA TYR A 78 16.31 -9.66 -6.20
C TYR A 78 15.30 -8.59 -5.76
N LEU A 79 15.32 -7.44 -6.40
CA LEU A 79 14.37 -6.35 -6.11
C LEU A 79 12.92 -6.76 -6.41
N PHE A 80 12.69 -7.44 -7.52
CA PHE A 80 11.36 -7.91 -7.91
C PHE A 80 10.74 -8.82 -6.86
N ASN A 81 11.54 -9.74 -6.30
CA ASN A 81 11.08 -10.64 -5.25
C ASN A 81 10.99 -9.95 -3.89
N SER A 82 12.06 -9.31 -3.45
CA SER A 82 12.18 -8.77 -2.10
C SER A 82 11.38 -7.49 -1.84
N ARG A 83 10.95 -6.78 -2.90
CA ARG A 83 10.13 -5.55 -2.77
C ARG A 83 8.66 -5.76 -3.10
N GLY A 84 8.20 -7.03 -3.18
CA GLY A 84 6.78 -7.37 -3.28
C GLY A 84 6.18 -7.31 -4.68
N CYS A 85 6.97 -7.09 -5.74
CA CYS A 85 6.43 -7.03 -7.10
C CYS A 85 5.76 -8.36 -7.49
N ALA A 86 6.40 -9.48 -7.14
CA ALA A 86 5.90 -10.82 -7.42
C ALA A 86 4.58 -11.15 -6.73
N GLU A 87 4.28 -10.54 -5.58
CA GLU A 87 3.03 -10.79 -4.84
C GLU A 87 1.78 -10.38 -5.63
N CYS A 88 1.89 -9.31 -6.41
CA CYS A 88 0.79 -8.81 -7.23
C CYS A 88 0.95 -9.20 -8.72
N HIS A 89 2.17 -9.26 -9.23
CA HIS A 89 2.42 -9.49 -10.65
C HIS A 89 2.71 -10.95 -10.99
N GLY A 90 2.88 -11.84 -9.99
CA GLY A 90 3.35 -13.21 -10.18
C GLY A 90 4.86 -13.27 -10.45
N LEU A 91 5.47 -14.42 -10.23
CA LEU A 91 6.91 -14.63 -10.48
C LEU A 91 7.28 -14.52 -11.96
N ASP A 92 6.31 -14.77 -12.83
CA ASP A 92 6.41 -14.71 -14.29
C ASP A 92 5.93 -13.37 -14.89
N GLY A 93 5.41 -12.48 -14.06
CA GLY A 93 4.88 -11.19 -14.48
C GLY A 93 3.49 -11.24 -15.13
N ALA A 94 2.81 -12.38 -15.20
CA ALA A 94 1.50 -12.55 -15.86
C ALA A 94 0.34 -11.79 -15.18
N GLY A 95 0.56 -11.36 -13.95
CA GLY A 95 -0.47 -10.79 -13.08
C GLY A 95 -1.16 -11.83 -12.21
N ARG A 96 -1.33 -11.51 -10.93
CA ARG A 96 -1.89 -12.41 -9.92
C ARG A 96 -3.07 -11.75 -9.22
N GLU A 97 -4.12 -12.52 -8.97
CA GLU A 97 -5.17 -12.14 -8.03
C GLU A 97 -4.62 -12.31 -6.61
N PHE A 98 -4.54 -11.21 -5.87
CA PHE A 98 -3.94 -11.20 -4.54
C PHE A 98 -4.95 -10.83 -3.43
N ILE A 99 -6.12 -10.30 -3.80
CA ILE A 99 -7.26 -10.09 -2.90
C ILE A 99 -8.53 -10.54 -3.62
N ASN A 100 -9.30 -11.40 -2.95
CA ASN A 100 -10.67 -11.72 -3.31
C ASN A 100 -11.41 -12.17 -2.04
N ASP A 101 -12.22 -11.28 -1.47
CA ASP A 101 -12.96 -11.54 -0.23
C ASP A 101 -14.34 -12.19 -0.46
N GLY A 102 -14.71 -12.38 -1.72
CA GLY A 102 -16.05 -12.88 -2.10
C GLY A 102 -17.20 -11.92 -1.77
N LYS A 103 -16.91 -10.70 -1.29
CA LYS A 103 -17.90 -9.69 -0.84
C LYS A 103 -17.78 -8.38 -1.60
N GLY A 104 -17.07 -8.38 -2.73
CA GLY A 104 -16.94 -7.23 -3.63
C GLY A 104 -15.60 -6.51 -3.55
N LEU A 105 -14.66 -6.98 -2.72
CA LEU A 105 -13.26 -6.54 -2.78
C LEU A 105 -12.46 -7.55 -3.59
N ARG A 106 -12.09 -7.19 -4.81
CA ARG A 106 -11.29 -8.04 -5.68
C ARG A 106 -10.19 -7.22 -6.35
N MET A 107 -8.96 -7.69 -6.21
CA MET A 107 -7.80 -7.02 -6.77
C MET A 107 -6.87 -8.02 -7.45
N LYS A 108 -6.49 -7.71 -8.70
CA LYS A 108 -5.54 -8.45 -9.50
C LYS A 108 -4.50 -7.49 -10.06
N GLY A 109 -3.22 -7.84 -9.89
CA GLY A 109 -2.11 -7.16 -10.58
C GLY A 109 -2.17 -7.41 -12.09
N PRO A 110 -1.76 -6.44 -12.92
CA PRO A 110 -1.74 -6.62 -14.37
C PRO A 110 -0.57 -7.47 -14.83
N ASN A 111 -0.68 -7.97 -16.07
CA ASN A 111 0.45 -8.54 -16.79
C ASN A 111 1.48 -7.45 -17.11
N ILE A 112 2.70 -7.65 -16.61
CA ILE A 112 3.88 -6.80 -16.88
C ILE A 112 5.00 -7.56 -17.59
N SER A 113 4.80 -8.85 -17.93
CA SER A 113 5.71 -9.60 -18.78
C SER A 113 5.70 -9.05 -20.22
N PRO A 114 6.67 -9.41 -21.08
CA PRO A 114 6.65 -9.02 -22.50
C PRO A 114 5.53 -9.66 -23.35
N GLY A 115 4.70 -10.53 -22.76
CA GLY A 115 3.72 -11.34 -23.49
C GLY A 115 2.40 -10.62 -23.82
N PRO A 116 1.46 -11.33 -24.47
CA PRO A 116 0.14 -10.80 -24.81
C PRO A 116 -0.64 -10.30 -23.60
N GLY A 117 -1.29 -9.15 -23.73
CA GLY A 117 -2.06 -8.52 -22.64
C GLY A 117 -1.21 -7.74 -21.63
N SER A 118 0.08 -7.57 -21.92
CA SER A 118 0.99 -6.74 -21.12
C SER A 118 0.55 -5.28 -21.12
N VAL A 119 0.43 -4.68 -19.95
CA VAL A 119 0.12 -3.23 -19.83
C VAL A 119 1.35 -2.35 -20.01
N VAL A 120 2.56 -2.93 -19.97
CA VAL A 120 3.83 -2.22 -20.06
C VAL A 120 4.55 -2.42 -21.40
N ALA A 121 3.92 -3.12 -22.35
CA ALA A 121 4.53 -3.46 -23.65
C ALA A 121 5.06 -2.24 -24.43
N ARG A 122 4.48 -1.06 -24.22
CA ARG A 122 4.85 0.19 -24.89
C ARG A 122 5.46 1.22 -23.94
N TYR A 123 5.80 0.85 -22.73
CA TYR A 123 6.35 1.80 -21.76
C TYR A 123 7.74 2.26 -22.19
N THR A 124 7.88 3.58 -22.24
CA THR A 124 9.20 4.23 -22.33
C THR A 124 9.89 4.18 -20.95
N PRO A 125 11.18 4.47 -20.86
CA PRO A 125 11.85 4.62 -19.58
C PRO A 125 11.16 5.61 -18.65
N GLU A 126 10.65 6.71 -19.17
CA GLU A 126 9.91 7.74 -18.45
C GLU A 126 8.55 7.22 -17.93
N ASP A 127 7.90 6.32 -18.66
CA ASP A 127 6.65 5.70 -18.23
C ASP A 127 6.88 4.76 -17.06
N TRP A 128 7.99 4.01 -17.06
CA TRP A 128 8.40 3.21 -15.92
C TRP A 128 8.71 4.06 -14.69
N GLU A 129 9.50 5.12 -14.86
CA GLU A 129 9.81 6.09 -13.80
C GLU A 129 8.52 6.67 -13.20
N ARG A 130 7.62 7.15 -14.07
CA ARG A 130 6.33 7.73 -13.67
C ARG A 130 5.45 6.73 -12.93
N THR A 131 5.36 5.49 -13.43
CA THR A 131 4.46 4.50 -12.86
C THR A 131 5.00 3.92 -11.56
N VAL A 132 6.26 3.51 -11.53
CA VAL A 132 6.83 2.83 -10.36
C VAL A 132 7.11 3.82 -9.23
N ARG A 133 7.75 4.96 -9.52
CA ARG A 133 8.16 5.90 -8.47
C ARG A 133 7.11 6.94 -8.11
N HIS A 134 6.22 7.26 -9.02
CA HIS A 134 5.23 8.31 -8.78
C HIS A 134 3.79 7.82 -8.73
N GLY A 135 3.54 6.54 -9.01
CA GLY A 135 2.19 5.98 -8.97
C GLY A 135 1.23 6.58 -10.01
N VAL A 136 1.76 7.01 -11.16
CA VAL A 136 1.00 7.66 -12.23
C VAL A 136 1.22 6.91 -13.54
N LYS A 137 0.14 6.49 -14.18
CA LYS A 137 0.17 5.79 -15.47
C LYS A 137 0.60 6.72 -16.60
N PRO A 138 0.98 6.18 -17.79
CA PRO A 138 1.30 7.00 -18.97
C PRO A 138 0.18 7.97 -19.40
N ASP A 139 -1.07 7.59 -19.15
CA ASP A 139 -2.25 8.40 -19.42
C ASP A 139 -2.53 9.50 -18.36
N GLY A 140 -1.63 9.65 -17.39
CA GLY A 140 -1.74 10.65 -16.32
C GLY A 140 -2.63 10.23 -15.16
N ARG A 141 -3.34 9.09 -15.23
CA ARG A 141 -4.20 8.63 -14.13
C ARG A 141 -3.40 7.97 -13.01
N PRO A 142 -3.84 8.08 -11.75
CA PRO A 142 -3.16 7.43 -10.64
C PRO A 142 -3.28 5.90 -10.71
N VAL A 143 -2.27 5.22 -10.18
CA VAL A 143 -2.35 3.80 -9.83
C VAL A 143 -3.02 3.69 -8.47
N PHE A 144 -4.03 2.83 -8.36
CA PHE A 144 -4.82 2.75 -7.12
C PHE A 144 -4.12 1.99 -6.01
N ILE A 145 -3.60 0.77 -6.31
CA ILE A 145 -3.16 -0.17 -5.27
C ILE A 145 -1.66 -0.43 -5.25
N MET A 146 -0.94 -0.23 -6.35
CA MET A 146 0.51 -0.42 -6.34
C MET A 146 1.13 0.59 -5.38
N PRO A 147 1.91 0.16 -4.36
CA PRO A 147 2.41 1.02 -3.30
C PRO A 147 3.65 1.81 -3.78
N SER A 148 3.47 2.69 -4.75
CA SER A 148 4.57 3.48 -5.33
C SER A 148 5.24 4.37 -4.29
N GLU A 149 4.57 4.71 -3.20
CA GLU A 149 5.17 5.38 -2.04
C GLU A 149 6.29 4.56 -1.37
N ASP A 150 6.26 3.23 -1.49
CA ASP A 150 7.32 2.35 -1.02
C ASP A 150 8.49 2.29 -2.00
N TYR A 151 8.27 2.63 -3.27
CA TYR A 151 9.25 2.55 -4.37
C TYR A 151 9.79 3.90 -4.82
N ASN A 152 9.21 5.02 -4.36
CA ASN A 152 9.62 6.35 -4.79
C ASN A 152 11.07 6.70 -4.45
N GLN A 153 11.66 5.98 -3.49
CA GLN A 153 13.06 6.12 -3.09
C GLN A 153 14.02 5.17 -3.84
N PHE A 154 13.57 4.39 -4.82
CA PHE A 154 14.52 3.63 -5.63
C PHE A 154 15.56 4.54 -6.27
N THR A 155 16.83 4.13 -6.19
CA THR A 155 17.88 4.77 -6.97
C THR A 155 17.63 4.56 -8.46
N GLN A 156 18.25 5.37 -9.31
CA GLN A 156 18.16 5.19 -10.75
C GLN A 156 18.66 3.80 -11.17
N ASP A 157 19.76 3.34 -10.56
CA ASP A 157 20.36 2.02 -10.87
C ASP A 157 19.43 0.87 -10.49
N ASP A 158 18.82 0.92 -9.30
CA ASP A 158 17.91 -0.13 -8.83
C ASP A 158 16.62 -0.18 -9.66
N LEU A 159 16.05 0.98 -10.03
CA LEU A 159 14.90 1.01 -10.92
C LEU A 159 15.26 0.47 -12.31
N GLY A 160 16.43 0.84 -12.84
CA GLY A 160 16.92 0.32 -14.12
C GLY A 160 17.10 -1.20 -14.09
N ALA A 161 17.70 -1.72 -13.03
CA ALA A 161 17.89 -3.17 -12.85
C ALA A 161 16.53 -3.90 -12.76
N LEU A 162 15.58 -3.36 -11.97
CA LEU A 162 14.23 -3.91 -11.87
C LEU A 162 13.53 -3.97 -13.23
N VAL A 163 13.57 -2.89 -14.00
CA VAL A 163 12.94 -2.82 -15.33
C VAL A 163 13.63 -3.76 -16.32
N ALA A 164 14.97 -3.85 -16.28
CA ALA A 164 15.74 -4.79 -17.10
C ALA A 164 15.30 -6.24 -16.83
N TYR A 165 15.18 -6.61 -15.56
CA TYR A 165 14.70 -7.93 -15.17
C TYR A 165 13.27 -8.20 -15.66
N VAL A 166 12.33 -7.27 -15.41
CA VAL A 166 10.93 -7.44 -15.85
C VAL A 166 10.83 -7.60 -17.37
N ARG A 167 11.62 -6.86 -18.13
CA ARG A 167 11.70 -7.01 -19.60
C ARG A 167 12.36 -8.31 -20.06
N SER A 168 13.16 -8.94 -19.22
CA SER A 168 13.79 -10.23 -19.51
C SER A 168 12.92 -11.44 -19.14
N LEU A 169 11.78 -11.23 -18.50
CA LEU A 169 10.85 -12.31 -18.17
C LEU A 169 10.35 -13.02 -19.44
N PRO A 170 10.07 -14.31 -19.38
CA PRO A 170 9.42 -15.02 -20.49
C PRO A 170 8.10 -14.33 -20.88
N PRO A 171 7.77 -14.29 -22.18
CA PRO A 171 6.50 -13.72 -22.62
C PRO A 171 5.34 -14.67 -22.23
N VAL A 172 4.51 -14.23 -21.30
CA VAL A 172 3.31 -14.96 -20.85
C VAL A 172 2.05 -14.17 -21.12
N SER A 173 0.99 -14.86 -21.42
CA SER A 173 -0.33 -14.22 -21.61
C SER A 173 -0.91 -13.82 -20.25
N GLY A 174 -1.50 -12.64 -20.22
CA GLY A 174 -2.17 -12.13 -19.01
C GLY A 174 -3.23 -11.08 -19.35
N SER A 175 -3.60 -10.28 -18.37
CA SER A 175 -4.64 -9.26 -18.54
C SER A 175 -4.29 -7.97 -17.82
N ALA A 176 -5.09 -6.94 -18.05
CA ALA A 176 -5.05 -5.70 -17.27
C ALA A 176 -5.37 -5.96 -15.79
N ALA A 177 -5.06 -4.96 -14.96
CA ALA A 177 -5.42 -4.97 -13.55
C ALA A 177 -6.94 -5.07 -13.36
N VAL A 178 -7.35 -5.74 -12.27
CA VAL A 178 -8.71 -5.69 -11.77
C VAL A 178 -8.71 -4.96 -10.44
N VAL A 179 -9.60 -3.98 -10.29
CA VAL A 179 -9.81 -3.22 -9.04
C VAL A 179 -11.31 -3.09 -8.84
N GLU A 180 -11.88 -4.04 -8.11
CA GLU A 180 -13.27 -4.02 -7.69
C GLU A 180 -13.33 -3.62 -6.21
N LEU A 181 -14.07 -2.57 -5.90
CA LEU A 181 -14.15 -2.01 -4.56
C LEU A 181 -15.60 -2.07 -4.06
N PRO A 182 -15.86 -2.56 -2.84
CA PRO A 182 -17.18 -2.46 -2.23
C PRO A 182 -17.52 -0.99 -1.92
N LEU A 183 -18.82 -0.72 -1.81
CA LEU A 183 -19.34 0.64 -1.62
C LEU A 183 -18.64 1.41 -0.48
N PRO A 184 -18.42 0.86 0.72
CA PRO A 184 -17.74 1.60 1.78
C PRO A 184 -16.33 2.05 1.39
N VAL A 185 -15.56 1.19 0.72
CA VAL A 185 -14.19 1.50 0.28
C VAL A 185 -14.19 2.59 -0.79
N LYS A 186 -15.14 2.55 -1.75
CA LYS A 186 -15.32 3.63 -2.75
C LYS A 186 -15.61 4.96 -2.07
N VAL A 187 -16.54 4.97 -1.11
CA VAL A 187 -16.91 6.19 -0.36
C VAL A 187 -15.71 6.73 0.42
N MET A 188 -14.98 5.87 1.12
CA MET A 188 -13.77 6.26 1.85
C MET A 188 -12.68 6.83 0.92
N TYR A 189 -12.49 6.24 -0.26
CA TYR A 189 -11.57 6.77 -1.27
C TYR A 189 -12.04 8.12 -1.81
N GLY A 190 -13.32 8.27 -2.10
CA GLY A 190 -13.92 9.52 -2.57
C GLY A 190 -13.69 10.67 -1.60
N TYR A 191 -13.95 10.45 -0.33
CA TYR A 191 -13.76 11.47 0.73
C TYR A 191 -12.31 11.60 1.23
N GLY A 192 -11.37 10.80 0.73
CA GLY A 192 -9.95 10.93 1.04
C GLY A 192 -9.47 10.19 2.29
N ALA A 193 -10.31 9.39 2.93
CA ALA A 193 -9.90 8.51 4.02
C ALA A 193 -8.98 7.38 3.53
N ILE A 194 -9.11 6.99 2.26
CA ILE A 194 -8.17 6.15 1.53
C ILE A 194 -7.53 7.02 0.45
N GLN A 195 -6.21 6.91 0.30
CA GLN A 195 -5.43 7.64 -0.69
C GLN A 195 -4.74 6.66 -1.62
N ASP A 196 -4.66 6.99 -2.91
CA ASP A 196 -3.77 6.30 -3.85
C ASP A 196 -2.31 6.75 -3.67
N ALA A 197 -1.36 6.00 -4.20
CA ALA A 197 0.06 6.26 -4.05
C ALA A 197 0.46 7.68 -4.50
N ALA A 198 -0.09 8.15 -5.62
CA ALA A 198 0.22 9.48 -6.15
C ALA A 198 -0.16 10.64 -5.21
N GLN A 199 -1.06 10.42 -4.24
CA GLN A 199 -1.42 11.44 -3.24
C GLN A 199 -0.48 11.43 -2.01
N LYS A 200 0.26 10.34 -1.80
CA LYS A 200 1.15 10.16 -0.66
C LYS A 200 2.60 10.55 -0.99
N ILE A 201 2.93 10.67 -2.27
CA ILE A 201 4.28 10.91 -2.77
C ILE A 201 4.54 12.40 -2.96
N ASP A 202 5.66 12.88 -2.45
CA ASP A 202 6.20 14.17 -2.86
C ASP A 202 6.89 14.03 -4.23
N HIS A 203 6.20 14.46 -5.27
CA HIS A 203 6.68 14.38 -6.65
C HIS A 203 7.85 15.31 -6.97
N SER A 204 8.19 16.23 -6.09
CA SER A 204 9.30 17.18 -6.29
C SER A 204 10.66 16.60 -5.90
N LEU A 205 10.68 15.53 -5.10
CA LEU A 205 11.90 14.91 -4.63
C LEU A 205 12.62 14.18 -5.79
N PRO A 206 13.93 14.41 -5.96
CA PRO A 206 14.73 13.68 -6.93
C PRO A 206 14.96 12.24 -6.46
N PRO A 207 15.32 11.33 -7.39
CA PRO A 207 15.83 10.02 -7.02
C PRO A 207 16.98 10.13 -6.01
N PRO A 208 17.06 9.25 -5.01
CA PRO A 208 18.21 9.24 -4.10
C PRO A 208 19.49 8.90 -4.87
N ARG A 209 20.61 9.40 -4.36
CA ARG A 209 21.92 8.99 -4.86
C ARG A 209 22.16 7.50 -4.61
N PRO A 210 23.03 6.85 -5.37
CA PRO A 210 23.44 5.49 -5.10
C PRO A 210 23.87 5.32 -3.66
N ILE A 211 23.42 4.26 -3.01
CA ILE A 211 23.67 3.97 -1.60
C ILE A 211 24.48 2.66 -1.54
N ALA A 212 25.67 2.74 -0.95
CA ALA A 212 26.51 1.56 -0.77
C ALA A 212 25.79 0.56 0.15
N ALA A 213 25.69 -0.68 -0.31
CA ALA A 213 25.14 -1.77 0.49
C ALA A 213 26.02 -2.03 1.73
N GLY A 214 25.39 -2.29 2.86
CA GLY A 214 26.09 -2.59 4.10
C GLY A 214 25.15 -2.57 5.30
N VAL A 215 25.57 -3.21 6.39
CA VAL A 215 24.79 -3.25 7.63
C VAL A 215 24.98 -1.93 8.38
N ASN A 216 24.30 -0.90 7.92
CA ASN A 216 24.32 0.44 8.51
C ASN A 216 22.97 1.14 8.39
N ALA A 217 22.76 2.21 9.15
CA ALA A 217 21.49 2.93 9.19
C ALA A 217 21.13 3.61 7.86
N GLY A 218 22.11 4.09 7.09
CA GLY A 218 21.86 4.75 5.81
C GLY A 218 21.28 3.77 4.78
N HIS A 219 21.91 2.61 4.61
CA HIS A 219 21.39 1.55 3.75
C HIS A 219 20.07 0.98 4.30
N GLY A 220 19.97 0.82 5.63
CA GLY A 220 18.74 0.39 6.28
C GLY A 220 17.56 1.31 6.05
N ALA A 221 17.78 2.63 6.05
CA ALA A 221 16.74 3.62 5.71
C ALA A 221 16.22 3.43 4.28
N TYR A 222 17.12 3.21 3.34
CA TYR A 222 16.77 2.93 1.95
C TYR A 222 15.90 1.68 1.81
N VAL A 223 16.31 0.58 2.44
CA VAL A 223 15.56 -0.68 2.40
C VAL A 223 14.22 -0.54 3.14
N ALA A 224 14.21 0.09 4.31
CA ALA A 224 13.02 0.26 5.15
C ALA A 224 11.94 1.16 4.53
N ASN A 225 12.22 1.86 3.42
CA ASN A 225 11.20 2.61 2.71
C ASN A 225 10.02 1.70 2.28
N MET A 226 10.27 0.43 2.00
CA MET A 226 9.21 -0.56 1.71
C MET A 226 8.27 -0.86 2.91
N CYS A 227 8.60 -0.40 4.09
CA CYS A 227 7.80 -0.64 5.29
C CYS A 227 6.75 0.46 5.55
N ILE A 228 6.94 1.65 4.92
CA ILE A 228 6.13 2.83 5.24
C ILE A 228 4.67 2.72 4.84
N GLY A 229 4.36 1.97 3.79
CA GLY A 229 2.98 1.75 3.34
C GLY A 229 2.09 1.20 4.46
N CYS A 230 2.58 0.22 5.19
CA CYS A 230 1.88 -0.39 6.33
C CYS A 230 2.18 0.32 7.66
N HIS A 231 3.46 0.59 7.97
CA HIS A 231 3.88 1.12 9.28
C HIS A 231 3.80 2.65 9.39
N GLY A 232 3.45 3.34 8.30
CA GLY A 232 3.40 4.80 8.19
C GLY A 232 4.79 5.42 7.98
N PRO A 233 4.86 6.65 7.44
CA PRO A 233 6.13 7.33 7.17
C PRO A 233 6.96 7.58 8.44
N GLY A 234 6.32 7.63 9.61
CA GLY A 234 6.98 7.70 10.90
C GLY A 234 7.35 6.35 11.50
N LEU A 235 7.03 5.22 10.84
CA LEU A 235 7.26 3.85 11.30
C LEU A 235 6.62 3.50 12.66
N SER A 236 5.69 4.32 13.13
CA SER A 236 5.03 4.15 14.45
C SER A 236 3.80 3.25 14.43
N GLY A 237 3.48 2.68 13.27
CA GLY A 237 2.40 1.71 13.12
C GLY A 237 1.01 2.31 13.19
N GLY A 238 0.06 1.52 13.72
CA GLY A 238 -1.35 1.90 13.83
C GLY A 238 -2.23 1.24 12.78
N LYS A 239 -3.53 1.57 12.79
CA LYS A 239 -4.50 1.02 11.84
C LYS A 239 -4.17 1.47 10.41
N ILE A 240 -4.05 0.51 9.51
CA ILE A 240 -3.80 0.78 8.09
C ILE A 240 -5.12 1.22 7.44
N PRO A 241 -5.18 2.41 6.82
CA PRO A 241 -6.42 2.89 6.19
C PRO A 241 -6.91 1.94 5.09
N GLY A 242 -8.21 1.65 5.11
CA GLY A 242 -8.85 0.82 4.08
C GLY A 242 -8.69 -0.69 4.27
N THR A 243 -7.99 -1.15 5.31
CA THR A 243 -7.91 -2.59 5.61
C THR A 243 -9.15 -3.09 6.35
N PRO A 244 -9.47 -4.39 6.27
CA PRO A 244 -10.57 -4.99 7.01
C PRO A 244 -10.52 -4.66 8.51
N PRO A 245 -11.67 -4.55 9.19
CA PRO A 245 -11.73 -4.20 10.61
C PRO A 245 -11.01 -5.18 11.54
N ASP A 246 -10.97 -6.45 11.16
CA ASP A 246 -10.37 -7.57 11.88
C ASP A 246 -8.84 -7.67 11.68
N TRP A 247 -8.27 -6.92 10.73
CA TRP A 247 -6.83 -6.88 10.59
C TRP A 247 -6.17 -6.20 11.77
N ALA A 248 -5.16 -6.86 12.32
CA ALA A 248 -4.34 -6.29 13.38
C ALA A 248 -3.66 -5.00 12.87
N PRO A 249 -3.59 -3.94 13.70
CA PRO A 249 -2.85 -2.74 13.33
C PRO A 249 -1.36 -3.05 13.16
N ALA A 250 -0.71 -2.32 12.23
CA ALA A 250 0.73 -2.43 12.05
C ALA A 250 1.47 -2.05 13.34
N ALA A 251 2.51 -2.81 13.67
CA ALA A 251 3.27 -2.60 14.90
C ALA A 251 4.06 -1.28 14.87
N ASN A 252 4.34 -0.72 16.04
CA ASN A 252 5.32 0.37 16.18
C ASN A 252 6.74 -0.19 16.01
N LEU A 253 7.43 0.28 14.98
CA LEU A 253 8.84 -0.09 14.68
C LEU A 253 9.84 0.94 15.19
N THR A 254 9.38 2.03 15.83
CA THR A 254 10.29 3.01 16.42
C THR A 254 10.76 2.54 17.81
N PRO A 255 11.93 2.96 18.31
CA PRO A 255 12.35 2.65 19.68
C PRO A 255 11.38 3.18 20.75
N GLY A 256 11.46 2.66 21.96
CA GLY A 256 10.69 3.17 23.10
C GLY A 256 9.52 2.27 23.51
N GLU A 257 8.63 2.84 24.30
CA GLU A 257 7.48 2.13 24.85
C GLU A 257 6.52 1.65 23.76
N GLY A 258 6.03 0.43 23.87
CA GLY A 258 5.14 -0.18 22.88
C GLY A 258 5.81 -0.58 21.56
N SER A 259 7.14 -0.45 21.45
CA SER A 259 7.90 -0.87 20.30
C SER A 259 7.89 -2.37 20.09
N ALA A 260 7.67 -2.80 18.85
CA ALA A 260 7.86 -4.20 18.47
C ALA A 260 9.33 -4.63 18.54
N LEU A 261 10.29 -3.70 18.40
CA LEU A 261 11.72 -3.99 18.42
C LEU A 261 12.18 -4.57 19.77
N ALA A 262 11.50 -4.25 20.87
CA ALA A 262 11.83 -4.81 22.18
C ALA A 262 11.75 -6.34 22.23
N ARG A 263 11.04 -6.97 21.29
CA ARG A 263 10.93 -8.43 21.17
C ARG A 263 12.13 -9.06 20.45
N TYR A 264 12.96 -8.27 19.79
CA TYR A 264 14.07 -8.73 18.97
C TYR A 264 15.38 -8.19 19.53
N PRO A 265 16.06 -8.92 20.42
CA PRO A 265 17.26 -8.44 21.13
C PRO A 265 18.47 -8.30 20.19
N SER A 266 18.45 -8.93 19.02
CA SER A 266 19.53 -8.89 18.05
C SER A 266 18.99 -8.78 16.63
N ALA A 267 19.85 -8.37 15.70
CA ALA A 267 19.56 -8.37 14.27
C ALA A 267 19.19 -9.78 13.77
N ASP A 268 19.88 -10.81 14.27
CA ASP A 268 19.59 -12.19 13.86
C ASP A 268 18.19 -12.66 14.31
N ALA A 269 17.74 -12.27 15.51
CA ALA A 269 16.37 -12.55 15.97
C ALA A 269 15.33 -11.84 15.10
N PHE A 270 15.61 -10.61 14.67
CA PHE A 270 14.75 -9.87 13.75
C PHE A 270 14.72 -10.52 12.36
N VAL A 271 15.86 -10.90 11.80
CA VAL A 271 15.97 -11.62 10.52
C VAL A 271 15.25 -12.96 10.59
N ALA A 272 15.39 -13.72 11.67
CA ALA A 272 14.67 -14.97 11.87
C ALA A 272 13.14 -14.80 11.78
N MET A 273 12.60 -13.69 12.32
CA MET A 273 11.19 -13.37 12.19
C MET A 273 10.81 -13.05 10.74
N LEU A 274 11.61 -12.27 10.01
CA LEU A 274 11.36 -11.97 8.59
C LEU A 274 11.36 -13.25 7.73
N ARG A 275 12.21 -14.22 8.06
CA ARG A 275 12.29 -15.51 7.34
C ARG A 275 11.10 -16.43 7.66
N SER A 276 10.76 -16.56 8.95
CA SER A 276 9.81 -17.56 9.43
C SER A 276 8.36 -17.07 9.50
N GLY A 277 8.15 -15.76 9.57
CA GLY A 277 6.84 -15.17 9.90
C GLY A 277 6.42 -15.37 11.35
N LYS A 278 7.35 -15.75 12.24
CA LYS A 278 7.07 -16.02 13.64
C LYS A 278 7.88 -15.12 14.58
N ARG A 279 7.28 -14.68 15.65
CA ARG A 279 7.95 -13.99 16.75
C ARG A 279 8.87 -14.94 17.52
N PRO A 280 9.79 -14.44 18.37
CA PRO A 280 10.65 -15.29 19.20
C PRO A 280 9.89 -16.24 20.14
N ASP A 281 8.66 -15.88 20.55
CA ASP A 281 7.78 -16.71 21.35
C ASP A 281 7.02 -17.79 20.55
N GLY A 282 7.28 -17.91 19.25
CA GLY A 282 6.64 -18.85 18.33
C GLY A 282 5.29 -18.38 17.76
N THR A 283 4.74 -17.26 18.22
CA THR A 283 3.46 -16.74 17.70
C THR A 283 3.60 -16.22 16.28
N ALA A 284 2.61 -16.52 15.42
CA ALA A 284 2.63 -16.06 14.03
C ALA A 284 2.37 -14.56 13.91
N VAL A 285 3.00 -13.92 12.93
CA VAL A 285 2.67 -12.58 12.46
C VAL A 285 1.80 -12.74 11.20
N THR A 286 0.55 -12.31 11.23
CA THR A 286 -0.46 -12.75 10.27
C THR A 286 -0.63 -11.84 9.04
N VAL A 287 -0.20 -10.59 9.09
CA VAL A 287 -0.55 -9.58 8.07
C VAL A 287 0.65 -9.09 7.25
N MET A 288 1.88 -9.31 7.68
CA MET A 288 3.08 -8.86 6.95
C MET A 288 3.30 -9.69 5.68
N PRO A 289 3.86 -9.10 4.60
CA PRO A 289 4.11 -9.75 3.31
C PRO A 289 5.34 -10.66 3.35
N PHE A 290 5.23 -11.80 4.00
CA PHE A 290 6.38 -12.71 4.21
C PHE A 290 6.84 -13.41 2.92
N GLU A 291 6.05 -13.42 1.85
CA GLU A 291 6.52 -13.89 0.54
C GLU A 291 7.72 -13.06 0.07
N SER A 292 7.66 -11.73 0.25
CA SER A 292 8.75 -10.82 -0.13
C SER A 292 9.80 -10.67 0.96
N LEU A 293 9.38 -10.54 2.22
CA LEU A 293 10.30 -10.25 3.31
C LEU A 293 11.33 -11.36 3.53
N ARG A 294 10.98 -12.61 3.25
CA ARG A 294 11.93 -13.73 3.31
C ARG A 294 12.98 -13.72 2.21
N GLU A 295 12.74 -12.98 1.13
CA GLU A 295 13.68 -12.81 0.02
C GLU A 295 14.72 -11.71 0.28
N LEU A 296 14.57 -10.92 1.34
CA LEU A 296 15.60 -9.97 1.75
C LEU A 296 16.91 -10.73 2.06
N ASP A 297 18.02 -10.30 1.51
CA ASP A 297 19.30 -10.83 1.92
C ASP A 297 19.68 -10.42 3.34
N ASP A 298 20.72 -11.01 3.89
CA ASP A 298 21.09 -10.74 5.28
C ASP A 298 21.61 -9.32 5.49
N VAL A 299 22.22 -8.73 4.45
CA VAL A 299 22.72 -7.34 4.53
C VAL A 299 21.55 -6.37 4.61
N ASP A 300 20.59 -6.49 3.72
CA ASP A 300 19.37 -5.65 3.71
C ASP A 300 18.57 -5.84 5.00
N ALA A 301 18.30 -7.08 5.41
CA ALA A 301 17.50 -7.35 6.61
C ALA A 301 18.16 -6.84 7.90
N LYS A 302 19.47 -7.02 8.06
CA LYS A 302 20.23 -6.51 9.21
C LYS A 302 20.37 -4.99 9.16
N ALA A 303 20.50 -4.38 7.98
CA ALA A 303 20.54 -2.94 7.81
C ALA A 303 19.21 -2.30 8.24
N VAL A 304 18.07 -2.90 7.87
CA VAL A 304 16.75 -2.45 8.35
C VAL A 304 16.71 -2.43 9.87
N TYR A 305 17.14 -3.51 10.53
CA TYR A 305 17.17 -3.54 11.99
C TYR A 305 18.08 -2.43 12.58
N ALA A 306 19.28 -2.24 12.00
CA ALA A 306 20.19 -1.19 12.42
C ALA A 306 19.56 0.21 12.30
N TYR A 307 18.86 0.48 11.18
CA TYR A 307 18.16 1.74 10.97
C TYR A 307 17.00 1.93 11.97
N LEU A 308 16.16 0.94 12.16
CA LEU A 308 14.99 1.02 13.05
C LEU A 308 15.40 1.38 14.50
N LYS A 309 16.61 1.05 14.91
CA LYS A 309 17.15 1.44 16.21
C LYS A 309 17.57 2.90 16.30
N THR A 310 17.72 3.60 15.18
CA THR A 310 18.17 5.00 15.13
C THR A 310 17.04 5.99 14.90
N VAL A 311 15.87 5.52 14.49
CA VAL A 311 14.73 6.42 14.25
C VAL A 311 14.21 7.00 15.57
N PRO A 312 13.69 8.24 15.56
CA PRO A 312 13.13 8.84 16.77
C PRO A 312 11.99 8.01 17.34
N ALA A 313 11.95 7.86 18.67
CA ALA A 313 10.83 7.21 19.35
C ALA A 313 9.52 7.97 19.08
N ARG A 314 8.47 7.24 18.77
CA ARG A 314 7.12 7.79 18.52
C ARG A 314 6.06 6.96 19.24
N PRO A 315 4.99 7.60 19.74
CA PRO A 315 3.81 6.89 20.23
C PRO A 315 3.22 5.98 19.13
N PHE A 316 2.68 4.84 19.55
CA PHE A 316 1.97 3.93 18.65
C PHE A 316 0.84 4.65 17.90
N GLY A 317 0.76 4.45 16.59
CA GLY A 317 -0.29 5.00 15.75
C GLY A 317 -0.12 6.48 15.36
N GLN A 318 0.97 7.12 15.71
CA GLN A 318 1.33 8.46 15.23
C GLN A 318 1.93 8.34 13.81
N ARG A 319 1.05 8.08 12.84
CA ARG A 319 1.42 7.80 11.44
C ARG A 319 1.90 9.05 10.73
#